data_9765e313be0f240ba2cea40aeb01de27
#
_entry.id   9765e313be0f240ba2cea40aeb01de27
#
_cell.length_a   1.000
_cell.length_b   1.000
_cell.length_c   1.000
_cell.angle_alpha   90.00
_cell.angle_beta   90.00
_cell.angle_gamma   90.00
#
_symmetry.space_group_name_H-M   'P 1'
#
loop_
_entity.id
_entity.type
_entity.pdbx_description
1 polymer ?
#
loop_
_entity_poly.entity_id
_entity_poly.type
_entity_poly.pdbx_seq_one_letter_code
_entity_poly.pdbx_strand_id
1 'polypeptide(L)'
;MDYEIFSLATSGEKESLIEQNIKKLFKVDLPFVGKSNVSENKKLRVMAVSLDQWFVLSNSGDLYSKLISNASFPDNIYVTMQTDAWVILRVSGTSALKALERICPVNLDPKIFQKNDMVRTMMEHLGSIVICEEKDSYLLLSASSSAKSFLHSVEVSLKNVI
;
A
#
# COMPACT_ATOMS: atom_id res chain seq x y z
N MET A 1 4.44 4.00 14.45
CA MET A 1 5.35 4.05 13.28
C MET A 1 4.83 5.13 12.38
N ASP A 2 5.64 6.13 12.12
CA ASP A 2 5.24 7.22 11.25
C ASP A 2 5.61 6.81 9.82
N TYR A 3 4.59 6.54 9.02
CA TYR A 3 4.75 6.28 7.60
C TYR A 3 4.55 7.56 6.81
N GLU A 4 5.38 7.78 5.82
CA GLU A 4 5.10 8.71 4.72
C GLU A 4 4.47 7.95 3.55
N ILE A 5 3.42 8.52 2.98
CA ILE A 5 2.81 8.03 1.75
C ILE A 5 2.82 9.15 0.72
N PHE A 6 3.24 8.84 -0.49
CA PHE A 6 3.01 9.71 -1.63
C PHE A 6 2.55 8.92 -2.84
N SER A 7 1.79 9.57 -3.70
CA SER A 7 1.40 9.01 -4.97
C SER A 7 2.33 9.48 -6.08
N LEU A 8 2.62 8.59 -6.99
CA LEU A 8 3.21 8.86 -8.29
C LEU A 8 2.14 8.57 -9.33
N ALA A 9 1.83 9.52 -10.19
CA ALA A 9 0.89 9.34 -11.28
C ALA A 9 1.53 9.77 -12.59
N THR A 10 1.13 9.17 -13.71
CA THR A 10 1.57 9.56 -15.05
C THR A 10 0.38 9.88 -15.94
N SER A 11 0.55 10.84 -16.84
CA SER A 11 -0.36 11.08 -17.95
C SER A 11 0.28 10.59 -19.25
N GLY A 12 0.02 9.34 -19.65
CA GLY A 12 0.43 8.82 -20.96
C GLY A 12 1.54 7.75 -20.96
N GLU A 13 2.05 7.41 -22.13
CA GLU A 13 2.82 6.20 -22.47
C GLU A 13 4.25 6.05 -21.88
N LYS A 14 4.58 6.71 -20.78
CA LYS A 14 5.97 6.71 -20.27
C LYS A 14 6.16 5.92 -18.97
N GLU A 15 5.50 4.78 -18.83
CA GLU A 15 5.73 3.82 -17.75
C GLU A 15 7.22 3.47 -17.60
N SER A 16 7.95 3.32 -18.70
CA SER A 16 9.39 3.04 -18.71
C SER A 16 10.24 4.12 -18.02
N LEU A 17 9.85 5.39 -18.04
CA LEU A 17 10.58 6.47 -17.36
C LEU A 17 10.31 6.46 -15.86
N ILE A 18 9.07 6.18 -15.44
CA ILE A 18 8.74 5.99 -14.03
C ILE A 18 9.52 4.81 -13.48
N GLU A 19 9.51 3.68 -14.18
CA GLU A 19 10.24 2.47 -13.79
C GLU A 19 11.73 2.76 -13.58
N GLN A 20 12.38 3.42 -14.54
CA GLN A 20 13.79 3.80 -14.43
C GLN A 20 14.06 4.72 -13.24
N ASN A 21 13.21 5.74 -13.00
CA ASN A 21 13.37 6.65 -11.88
C ASN A 21 13.13 5.96 -10.53
N ILE A 22 12.09 5.14 -10.41
CA ILE A 22 11.81 4.37 -9.20
C ILE A 22 12.96 3.39 -8.92
N LYS A 23 13.42 2.66 -9.92
CA LYS A 23 14.55 1.74 -9.78
C LYS A 23 15.84 2.47 -9.38
N LYS A 24 16.11 3.62 -9.98
CA LYS A 24 17.29 4.44 -9.65
C LYS A 24 17.24 5.01 -8.23
N LEU A 25 16.07 5.56 -7.84
CA LEU A 25 15.90 6.26 -6.56
C LEU A 25 15.72 5.31 -5.38
N PHE A 26 14.93 4.27 -5.57
CA PHE A 26 14.49 3.39 -4.48
C PHE A 26 15.05 1.98 -4.53
N LYS A 27 15.72 1.62 -5.63
CA LYS A 27 16.21 0.26 -5.90
C LYS A 27 15.10 -0.80 -5.75
N VAL A 28 13.92 -0.45 -6.24
CA VAL A 28 12.71 -1.29 -6.26
C VAL A 28 12.19 -1.31 -7.69
N ASP A 29 11.85 -2.48 -8.18
CA ASP A 29 11.17 -2.63 -9.47
C ASP A 29 9.71 -2.16 -9.33
N LEU A 30 9.20 -1.50 -10.36
CA LEU A 30 7.81 -1.04 -10.41
C LEU A 30 6.88 -2.25 -10.43
N PRO A 31 5.92 -2.36 -9.49
CA PRO A 31 4.98 -3.48 -9.48
C PRO A 31 3.88 -3.31 -10.53
N PHE A 32 3.32 -4.42 -10.99
CA PHE A 32 2.07 -4.44 -11.77
C PHE A 32 0.85 -4.23 -10.87
N VAL A 33 -0.27 -3.81 -11.46
CA VAL A 33 -1.55 -3.69 -10.74
C VAL A 33 -1.89 -5.00 -10.01
N GLY A 34 -2.29 -4.88 -8.76
CA GLY A 34 -2.52 -6.03 -7.88
C GLY A 34 -1.26 -6.55 -7.18
N LYS A 35 -0.13 -5.88 -7.35
CA LYS A 35 1.14 -6.23 -6.69
C LYS A 35 1.76 -5.04 -5.97
N SER A 36 2.63 -5.35 -5.03
CA SER A 36 3.52 -4.40 -4.38
C SER A 36 4.93 -4.95 -4.33
N ASN A 37 5.93 -4.08 -4.35
CA ASN A 37 7.34 -4.47 -4.21
C ASN A 37 7.96 -3.75 -3.03
N VAL A 38 8.88 -4.41 -2.35
CA VAL A 38 9.55 -3.89 -1.15
C VAL A 38 11.04 -3.74 -1.44
N SER A 39 11.65 -2.63 -0.98
CA SER A 39 13.09 -2.43 -1.08
C SER A 39 13.85 -3.48 -0.26
N GLU A 40 15.10 -3.77 -0.65
CA GLU A 40 15.96 -4.74 0.05
C GLU A 40 16.10 -4.44 1.55
N ASN A 41 16.19 -3.16 1.91
CA ASN A 41 16.28 -2.71 3.30
C ASN A 41 14.92 -2.68 4.03
N LYS A 42 13.83 -3.08 3.36
CA LYS A 42 12.45 -3.10 3.86
C LYS A 42 11.91 -1.75 4.35
N LYS A 43 12.53 -0.64 3.97
CA LYS A 43 12.11 0.71 4.36
C LYS A 43 11.07 1.33 3.43
N LEU A 44 10.96 0.79 2.24
CA LEU A 44 10.06 1.27 1.19
C LEU A 44 9.20 0.16 0.65
N ARG A 45 7.94 0.49 0.37
CA ARG A 45 7.02 -0.34 -0.40
C ARG A 45 6.41 0.49 -1.52
N VAL A 46 6.51 0.01 -2.75
CA VAL A 46 5.82 0.56 -3.92
C VAL A 46 4.61 -0.31 -4.21
N MET A 47 3.45 0.31 -4.42
CA MET A 47 2.15 -0.34 -4.59
C MET A 47 1.50 0.16 -5.88
N ALA A 48 1.14 -0.72 -6.81
CA ALA A 48 0.42 -0.34 -8.02
C ALA A 48 -1.09 -0.23 -7.75
N VAL A 49 -1.60 0.98 -7.57
CA VAL A 49 -3.01 1.21 -7.24
C VAL A 49 -3.91 1.34 -8.46
N SER A 50 -3.35 1.68 -9.62
CA SER A 50 -3.98 1.62 -10.94
C SER A 50 -2.91 1.45 -12.03
N LEU A 51 -3.30 1.43 -13.29
CA LEU A 51 -2.37 1.30 -14.42
C LEU A 51 -1.38 2.46 -14.52
N ASP A 52 -1.77 3.63 -14.07
CA ASP A 52 -1.06 4.90 -14.20
C ASP A 52 -0.73 5.55 -12.86
N GLN A 53 -0.94 4.84 -11.73
CA GLN A 53 -0.73 5.37 -10.40
C GLN A 53 -0.14 4.35 -9.44
N TRP A 54 0.87 4.79 -8.70
CA TRP A 54 1.54 4.02 -7.65
C TRP A 54 1.55 4.81 -6.35
N PHE A 55 1.43 4.10 -5.24
CA PHE A 55 1.72 4.65 -3.93
C PHE A 55 3.10 4.18 -3.49
N VAL A 56 3.85 5.08 -2.89
CA VAL A 56 5.10 4.75 -2.21
C VAL A 56 4.92 4.99 -0.73
N LEU A 57 5.09 3.93 0.02
CA LEU A 57 5.03 3.91 1.48
C LEU A 57 6.45 3.83 2.03
N SER A 58 6.83 4.79 2.86
CA SER A 58 8.14 4.86 3.51
C SER A 58 8.01 4.90 5.02
N ASN A 59 8.89 4.22 5.72
CA ASN A 59 9.05 4.35 7.17
C ASN A 59 10.26 5.24 7.56
N SER A 60 10.82 5.99 6.61
CA SER A 60 11.84 7.01 6.83
C SER A 60 11.25 8.38 6.54
N GLY A 61 11.00 9.20 7.56
CA GLY A 61 10.27 10.47 7.48
C GLY A 61 10.94 11.61 6.71
N ASP A 62 11.77 11.34 5.70
CA ASP A 62 12.45 12.33 4.88
C ASP A 62 12.44 12.02 3.37
N LEU A 63 11.71 10.98 2.98
CA LEU A 63 11.77 10.50 1.61
C LEU A 63 11.14 11.46 0.61
N TYR A 64 10.01 12.05 0.97
CA TYR A 64 9.33 13.02 0.11
C TYR A 64 10.20 14.24 -0.18
N SER A 65 10.88 14.78 0.84
CA SER A 65 11.81 15.90 0.70
C SER A 65 12.98 15.55 -0.21
N LYS A 66 13.51 14.35 -0.09
CA LYS A 66 14.59 13.85 -0.96
C LYS A 66 14.13 13.64 -2.39
N LEU A 67 12.90 13.23 -2.59
CA LEU A 67 12.32 13.05 -3.92
C LEU A 67 12.19 14.38 -4.66
N ILE A 68 11.58 15.36 -4.02
CA ILE A 68 11.35 16.67 -4.63
C ILE A 68 12.69 17.38 -4.87
N SER A 69 13.67 17.26 -3.97
CA SER A 69 14.96 17.94 -4.10
C SER A 69 15.92 17.27 -5.08
N ASN A 70 15.83 15.95 -5.28
CA ASN A 70 16.82 15.17 -6.05
C ASN A 70 16.29 14.59 -7.36
N ALA A 71 14.99 14.61 -7.58
CA ALA A 71 14.40 13.99 -8.75
C ALA A 71 13.90 15.04 -9.74
N SER A 72 14.62 15.22 -10.83
CA SER A 72 14.02 15.72 -12.06
C SER A 72 13.09 14.63 -12.62
N PHE A 73 11.87 14.55 -12.08
CA PHE A 73 10.85 13.76 -12.75
C PHE A 73 10.51 14.44 -14.08
N PRO A 74 10.31 13.68 -15.14
CA PRO A 74 9.79 14.23 -16.40
C PRO A 74 8.45 14.96 -16.18
N ASP A 75 8.15 15.94 -17.01
CA ASP A 75 6.94 16.80 -16.91
C ASP A 75 5.60 16.06 -16.84
N ASN A 76 5.59 14.77 -17.15
CA ASN A 76 4.39 13.92 -17.13
C ASN A 76 4.28 13.02 -15.89
N ILE A 77 5.16 13.17 -14.89
CA ILE A 77 5.10 12.46 -13.61
C ILE A 77 4.71 13.43 -12.51
N TYR A 78 3.58 13.13 -11.88
CA TYR A 78 3.02 13.94 -10.80
C TYR A 78 3.25 13.25 -9.47
N VAL A 79 3.90 13.95 -8.54
CA VAL A 79 4.16 13.47 -7.18
C VAL A 79 3.28 14.24 -6.22
N THR A 80 2.48 13.52 -5.42
CA THR A 80 1.57 14.15 -4.45
C THR A 80 1.71 13.49 -3.09
N MET A 81 1.90 14.31 -2.04
CA MET A 81 1.89 13.83 -0.66
C MET A 81 0.50 13.30 -0.30
N GLN A 82 0.45 12.12 0.31
CA GLN A 82 -0.77 11.40 0.68
C GLN A 82 -0.76 10.96 2.15
N THR A 83 0.22 11.35 2.94
CA THR A 83 0.42 10.88 4.32
C THR A 83 -0.82 11.09 5.17
N ASP A 84 -1.42 12.27 5.12
CA ASP A 84 -2.60 12.60 5.93
C ASP A 84 -3.92 12.04 5.38
N ALA A 85 -3.90 11.50 4.16
CA ALA A 85 -5.08 10.96 3.52
C ALA A 85 -5.40 9.51 3.93
N TRP A 86 -4.45 8.79 4.52
CA TRP A 86 -4.56 7.36 4.78
C TRP A 86 -4.28 7.02 6.24
N VAL A 87 -5.09 6.11 6.79
CA VAL A 87 -4.77 5.35 8.00
C VAL A 87 -4.21 3.98 7.60
N ILE A 88 -3.20 3.54 8.33
CA ILE A 88 -2.52 2.26 8.09
C ILE A 88 -2.67 1.40 9.34
N LEU A 89 -3.15 0.18 9.16
CA LEU A 89 -3.22 -0.84 10.20
C LEU A 89 -2.42 -2.07 9.76
N ARG A 90 -1.71 -2.69 10.68
CA ARG A 90 -1.14 -4.03 10.47
C ARG A 90 -1.89 -5.03 11.31
N VAL A 91 -2.40 -6.08 10.65
CA VAL A 91 -3.06 -7.22 11.29
C VAL A 91 -2.16 -8.44 11.10
N SER A 92 -1.73 -9.05 12.20
CA SER A 92 -0.82 -10.20 12.15
C SER A 92 -1.15 -11.24 13.21
N GLY A 93 -0.78 -12.48 12.94
CA GLY A 93 -1.00 -13.63 13.81
C GLY A 93 -1.91 -14.67 13.18
N THR A 94 -1.98 -15.83 13.79
CA THR A 94 -2.67 -17.03 13.24
C THR A 94 -4.15 -16.84 12.98
N SER A 95 -4.80 -15.89 13.66
CA SER A 95 -6.21 -15.54 13.45
C SER A 95 -6.44 -14.39 12.44
N ALA A 96 -5.36 -13.77 11.91
CA ALA A 96 -5.46 -12.61 11.03
C ALA A 96 -6.31 -12.89 9.78
N LEU A 97 -6.04 -13.99 9.09
CA LEU A 97 -6.81 -14.38 7.90
C LEU A 97 -8.30 -14.55 8.23
N LYS A 98 -8.64 -15.31 9.27
CA LYS A 98 -10.04 -15.56 9.67
C LYS A 98 -10.77 -14.26 10.01
N ALA A 99 -10.09 -13.33 10.66
CA ALA A 99 -10.68 -12.03 10.97
C ALA A 99 -10.93 -11.22 9.71
N LEU A 100 -9.99 -11.18 8.78
CA LEU A 100 -10.15 -10.42 7.54
C LEU A 100 -11.21 -11.01 6.62
N GLU A 101 -11.34 -12.32 6.51
CA GLU A 101 -12.38 -13.00 5.72
C GLU A 101 -13.82 -12.65 6.14
N ARG A 102 -14.03 -12.18 7.37
CA ARG A 102 -15.33 -11.74 7.87
C ARG A 102 -15.78 -10.38 7.34
N ILE A 103 -14.82 -9.52 7.02
CA ILE A 103 -15.06 -8.11 6.66
C ILE A 103 -14.55 -7.73 5.28
N CYS A 104 -13.77 -8.60 4.65
CA CYS A 104 -13.20 -8.41 3.31
C CYS A 104 -13.86 -9.38 2.32
N PRO A 105 -14.50 -8.90 1.24
CA PRO A 105 -15.18 -9.76 0.28
C PRO A 105 -14.23 -10.47 -0.69
N VAL A 106 -12.93 -10.17 -0.63
CA VAL A 106 -11.92 -10.77 -1.50
C VAL A 106 -11.41 -12.07 -0.89
N ASN A 107 -11.18 -13.06 -1.73
CA ASN A 107 -10.56 -14.33 -1.31
C ASN A 107 -9.08 -14.08 -0.97
N LEU A 108 -8.76 -14.13 0.32
CA LEU A 108 -7.41 -13.96 0.86
C LEU A 108 -6.70 -15.31 1.12
N ASP A 109 -7.21 -16.44 0.60
CA ASP A 109 -6.56 -17.76 0.73
C ASP A 109 -5.08 -17.65 0.32
N PRO A 110 -4.12 -18.09 1.15
CA PRO A 110 -2.68 -18.01 0.86
C PRO A 110 -2.23 -18.71 -0.42
N LYS A 111 -3.05 -19.59 -0.98
CA LYS A 111 -2.81 -20.21 -2.30
C LYS A 111 -3.05 -19.26 -3.46
N ILE A 112 -3.90 -18.25 -3.26
CA ILE A 112 -4.34 -17.29 -4.27
C ILE A 112 -3.75 -15.90 -3.99
N PHE A 113 -3.84 -15.44 -2.74
CA PHE A 113 -3.36 -14.13 -2.30
C PHE A 113 -2.03 -14.31 -1.56
N GLN A 114 -0.95 -14.16 -2.31
CA GLN A 114 0.40 -14.47 -1.86
C GLN A 114 1.15 -13.21 -1.39
N LYS A 115 2.34 -13.41 -0.83
CA LYS A 115 3.22 -12.31 -0.41
C LYS A 115 3.39 -11.27 -1.52
N ASN A 116 3.23 -10.01 -1.13
CA ASN A 116 3.26 -8.82 -1.98
C ASN A 116 2.05 -8.65 -2.91
N ASP A 117 1.07 -9.55 -2.86
CA ASP A 117 -0.21 -9.29 -3.50
C ASP A 117 -0.94 -8.15 -2.78
N MET A 118 -1.64 -7.35 -3.55
CA MET A 118 -2.48 -6.29 -3.05
C MET A 118 -3.79 -6.22 -3.80
N VAL A 119 -4.81 -5.72 -3.14
CA VAL A 119 -6.12 -5.50 -3.73
C VAL A 119 -6.75 -4.22 -3.17
N ARG A 120 -7.41 -3.46 -4.05
CA ARG A 120 -8.34 -2.41 -3.63
C ARG A 120 -9.74 -3.00 -3.57
N THR A 121 -10.37 -2.83 -2.44
CA THR A 121 -11.69 -3.43 -2.15
C THR A 121 -12.45 -2.59 -1.15
N MET A 122 -13.65 -3.05 -0.80
CA MET A 122 -14.42 -2.50 0.31
C MET A 122 -14.27 -3.43 1.51
N MET A 123 -13.99 -2.88 2.69
CA MET A 123 -14.05 -3.60 3.97
C MET A 123 -15.08 -2.89 4.85
N GLU A 124 -16.14 -3.59 5.26
CA GLU A 124 -17.25 -3.00 6.03
C GLU A 124 -17.73 -1.66 5.43
N HIS A 125 -17.94 -1.62 4.11
CA HIS A 125 -18.34 -0.43 3.34
C HIS A 125 -17.29 0.69 3.24
N LEU A 126 -16.06 0.49 3.75
CA LEU A 126 -14.97 1.45 3.66
C LEU A 126 -14.02 1.07 2.53
N GLY A 127 -13.72 2.01 1.64
CA GLY A 127 -12.73 1.82 0.60
C GLY A 127 -11.36 1.53 1.23
N SER A 128 -10.77 0.39 0.87
CA SER A 128 -9.56 -0.10 1.52
C SER A 128 -8.58 -0.70 0.51
N ILE A 129 -7.31 -0.74 0.90
CA ILE A 129 -6.26 -1.49 0.25
C ILE A 129 -5.80 -2.57 1.22
N VAL A 130 -5.74 -3.81 0.75
CA VAL A 130 -5.23 -4.96 1.52
C VAL A 130 -3.97 -5.46 0.84
N ILE A 131 -2.90 -5.65 1.61
CA ILE A 131 -1.62 -6.13 1.12
C ILE A 131 -1.18 -7.32 1.98
N CYS A 132 -0.83 -8.43 1.34
CA CYS A 132 -0.19 -9.55 2.02
C CYS A 132 1.31 -9.24 2.20
N GLU A 133 1.74 -8.97 3.42
CA GLU A 133 3.17 -8.73 3.71
C GLU A 133 3.94 -10.04 3.83
N GLU A 134 3.37 -10.99 4.54
CA GLU A 134 3.89 -12.34 4.76
C GLU A 134 2.73 -13.25 5.13
N LYS A 135 3.00 -14.54 5.32
CA LYS A 135 2.01 -15.46 5.87
C LYS A 135 1.46 -14.91 7.19
N ASP A 136 0.13 -14.87 7.32
CA ASP A 136 -0.58 -14.39 8.50
C ASP A 136 -0.26 -12.93 8.90
N SER A 137 0.19 -12.10 7.93
CA SER A 137 0.48 -10.68 8.15
C SER A 137 0.00 -9.83 6.97
N TYR A 138 -0.88 -8.88 7.28
CA TYR A 138 -1.53 -8.02 6.29
C TYR A 138 -1.38 -6.56 6.67
N LEU A 139 -1.08 -5.72 5.68
CA LEU A 139 -1.11 -4.27 5.80
C LEU A 139 -2.40 -3.77 5.18
N LEU A 140 -3.14 -2.98 5.92
CA LEU A 140 -4.44 -2.44 5.54
C LEU A 140 -4.35 -0.92 5.48
N LEU A 141 -4.86 -0.32 4.41
CA LEU A 141 -4.98 1.13 4.29
C LEU A 141 -6.45 1.49 4.04
N SER A 142 -6.91 2.58 4.66
CA SER A 142 -8.22 3.18 4.40
C SER A 142 -8.14 4.70 4.53
N ALA A 143 -9.19 5.42 4.12
CA ALA A 143 -9.21 6.86 4.25
C ALA A 143 -9.09 7.31 5.71
N SER A 144 -8.26 8.31 5.98
CA SER A 144 -8.06 8.85 7.35
C SER A 144 -9.34 9.40 7.97
N SER A 145 -10.25 9.93 7.17
CA SER A 145 -11.58 10.39 7.61
C SER A 145 -12.43 9.28 8.23
N SER A 146 -12.15 8.02 7.90
CA SER A 146 -12.84 6.83 8.40
C SER A 146 -12.01 6.02 9.40
N ALA A 147 -10.89 6.55 9.89
CA ALA A 147 -9.92 5.83 10.71
C ALA A 147 -10.53 5.11 11.91
N LYS A 148 -11.40 5.78 12.66
CA LYS A 148 -12.06 5.21 13.86
C LYS A 148 -12.99 4.04 13.48
N SER A 149 -13.81 4.22 12.45
CA SER A 149 -14.72 3.15 11.96
C SER A 149 -13.96 1.97 11.42
N PHE A 150 -12.88 2.24 10.68
CA PHE A 150 -12.02 1.21 10.12
C PHE A 150 -11.34 0.38 11.21
N LEU A 151 -10.71 1.04 12.19
CA LEU A 151 -10.11 0.36 13.34
C LEU A 151 -11.14 -0.47 14.10
N HIS A 152 -12.31 0.11 14.38
CA HIS A 152 -13.39 -0.59 15.10
C HIS A 152 -13.84 -1.86 14.37
N SER A 153 -14.05 -1.81 13.05
CA SER A 153 -14.44 -2.97 12.26
C SER A 153 -13.40 -4.10 12.32
N VAL A 154 -12.12 -3.75 12.23
CA VAL A 154 -11.03 -4.72 12.34
C VAL A 154 -10.96 -5.32 13.75
N GLU A 155 -11.05 -4.49 14.79
CA GLU A 155 -11.03 -4.96 16.19
C GLU A 155 -12.21 -5.88 16.52
N VAL A 156 -13.42 -5.52 16.10
CA VAL A 156 -14.62 -6.34 16.31
C VAL A 156 -14.45 -7.69 15.60
N SER A 157 -13.96 -7.68 14.36
CA SER A 157 -13.74 -8.93 13.64
C SER A 157 -12.68 -9.81 14.32
N LEU A 158 -11.58 -9.24 14.81
CA LEU A 158 -10.56 -9.96 15.55
C LEU A 158 -11.12 -10.58 16.85
N LYS A 159 -11.88 -9.81 17.64
CA LYS A 159 -12.52 -10.30 18.88
C LYS A 159 -13.47 -11.48 18.65
N ASN A 160 -14.03 -11.59 17.45
CA ASN A 160 -14.97 -12.67 17.12
C ASN A 160 -14.30 -13.96 16.61
N VAL A 161 -12.98 -14.00 16.47
CA VAL A 161 -12.23 -15.17 15.97
C VAL A 161 -11.12 -15.64 16.94
N ILE A 162 -10.94 -14.93 18.03
CA ILE A 162 -10.03 -15.27 19.14
C ILE A 162 -10.88 -15.88 20.29
#